data_09b041631b50b0ff446e5d4aa66dbb70
#
_entry.id   09b041631b50b0ff446e5d4aa66dbb70
#
_cell.length_a   1.000
_cell.length_b   1.000
_cell.length_c   1.000
_cell.angle_alpha   90.00
_cell.angle_beta   90.00
_cell.angle_gamma   90.00
#
_symmetry.space_group_name_H-M   'P 1'
#
loop_
_entity.id
_entity.type
_entity.pdbx_description
1 polymer ?
#
loop_
_entity_poly.entity_id
_entity_poly.type
_entity_poly.pdbx_seq_one_letter_code
_entity_poly.pdbx_strand_id
1 'polypeptide(L)'
;MKRVLKYITVLFLLSCPVRVWADEGMWLINLMERINYETMQAKGVQLSAEEIYSETQPSLKDAIVALDYGSCTGSMISQSGLMITNHHCAYDDIQKISSMEHDYLKNGFWAKRAEEEIVIPGKTVMFLQKVKDVTEEYRKVLAKYNKPGEYQPYFSRRAGSELEKKYKEKGYELSCVPMLRGDRYYLFYYKVYSDVRLVGAPSAMLGAFGGDTDNWSWPQHKCDFSLYRVYADKDGNPAKYSKDNVPLQPQYVLPVSVAGLKEGDYAMLLGYPGSTARYTPSFGVAEKIEVSDPAMVKVRDVKLAILREAMQADPEVKLQYASKYFGNSNYWKYAIGEMKYTRQYDVVGLKTAEEQKLTEWIKADSRRLSKYGDLIAELRECYAFQAPYIAADIYHKETMINGSDILRLGLRFKAVEGRMKKDKCCKMEKDCSQCQMPVSYTHLRAHETRHDL
;
A
#
# COMPACT_ATOMS: atom_id res chain seq x y z
N MET A 1 53.54 24.39 -13.44
CA MET A 1 53.18 23.43 -12.38
C MET A 1 52.13 23.96 -11.39
N LYS A 2 52.34 25.07 -10.68
CA LYS A 2 51.37 25.56 -9.66
C LYS A 2 49.94 25.88 -10.20
N ARG A 3 49.79 26.34 -11.45
CA ARG A 3 48.44 26.58 -12.07
C ARG A 3 47.75 25.28 -12.46
N VAL A 4 48.45 24.30 -12.97
CA VAL A 4 47.89 22.98 -13.32
C VAL A 4 47.44 22.24 -12.07
N LEU A 5 48.21 22.31 -10.99
CA LEU A 5 47.84 21.71 -9.70
C LEU A 5 46.58 22.35 -9.10
N LYS A 6 46.36 23.68 -9.25
CA LYS A 6 45.12 24.36 -8.84
C LYS A 6 43.89 23.84 -9.61
N TYR A 7 44.01 23.63 -10.93
CA TYR A 7 42.89 23.10 -11.73
C TYR A 7 42.59 21.65 -11.42
N ILE A 8 43.61 20.83 -11.15
CA ILE A 8 43.42 19.43 -10.71
C ILE A 8 42.75 19.39 -9.34
N THR A 9 43.13 20.26 -8.39
CA THR A 9 42.49 20.32 -7.05
C THR A 9 41.03 20.79 -7.16
N VAL A 10 40.73 21.77 -8.02
CA VAL A 10 39.33 22.21 -8.27
C VAL A 10 38.52 21.13 -8.97
N LEU A 11 39.10 20.40 -9.93
CA LEU A 11 38.41 19.27 -10.59
C LEU A 11 38.15 18.10 -9.62
N PHE A 12 39.09 17.86 -8.69
CA PHE A 12 38.92 16.83 -7.65
C PHE A 12 37.89 17.21 -6.60
N LEU A 13 37.75 18.50 -6.26
CA LEU A 13 36.72 19.03 -5.37
C LEU A 13 35.33 19.02 -6.02
N LEU A 14 35.23 19.13 -7.36
CA LEU A 14 34.00 19.06 -8.14
C LEU A 14 33.57 17.61 -8.44
N SER A 15 34.46 16.63 -8.27
CA SER A 15 34.19 15.22 -8.47
C SER A 15 33.87 14.46 -7.18
N CYS A 16 33.81 15.13 -6.03
CA CYS A 16 33.21 14.50 -4.84
C CYS A 16 31.72 14.23 -5.12
N PRO A 17 31.30 12.95 -5.26
CA PRO A 17 29.88 12.67 -5.38
C PRO A 17 29.21 13.20 -4.12
N VAL A 18 28.41 14.23 -4.24
CA VAL A 18 27.47 14.62 -3.17
C VAL A 18 26.58 13.42 -2.98
N ARG A 19 26.87 12.62 -1.97
CA ARG A 19 25.98 11.52 -1.59
C ARG A 19 24.74 12.16 -0.99
N VAL A 20 23.73 12.34 -1.82
CA VAL A 20 22.39 12.67 -1.35
C VAL A 20 21.87 11.42 -0.66
N TRP A 21 21.89 11.42 0.65
CA TRP A 21 21.29 10.38 1.46
C TRP A 21 19.82 10.73 1.64
N ALA A 22 18.95 9.92 1.08
CA ALA A 22 17.54 9.96 1.47
C ALA A 22 17.41 9.44 2.90
N ASP A 23 16.51 10.04 3.67
CA ASP A 23 16.23 9.56 5.02
C ASP A 23 15.55 8.20 4.98
N GLU A 24 16.01 7.34 5.84
CA GLU A 24 15.45 6.00 5.94
C GLU A 24 14.18 5.97 6.80
N GLY A 25 13.29 5.05 6.46
CA GLY A 25 12.13 4.71 7.24
C GLY A 25 10.84 5.34 6.75
N MET A 26 9.75 4.73 7.20
CA MET A 26 8.40 5.27 7.15
C MET A 26 8.03 5.71 8.55
N TRP A 27 7.96 7.01 8.76
CA TRP A 27 7.74 7.57 10.09
C TRP A 27 6.25 7.59 10.40
N LEU A 28 5.89 7.11 11.58
CA LEU A 28 4.50 7.13 12.04
C LEU A 28 4.10 8.55 12.40
N ILE A 29 3.08 9.07 11.73
CA ILE A 29 2.66 10.47 11.85
C ILE A 29 2.28 10.85 13.30
N ASN A 30 1.65 9.95 14.03
CA ASN A 30 1.27 10.16 15.43
C ASN A 30 2.45 10.10 16.42
N LEU A 31 3.62 9.68 15.97
CA LEU A 31 4.87 9.67 16.75
C LEU A 31 5.88 10.70 16.27
N MET A 32 5.60 11.37 15.16
CA MET A 32 6.52 12.25 14.45
C MET A 32 7.06 13.36 15.35
N GLU A 33 6.21 14.04 16.11
CA GLU A 33 6.61 15.10 17.03
C GLU A 33 7.66 14.62 18.04
N ARG A 34 7.46 13.42 18.60
CA ARG A 34 8.31 12.88 19.66
C ARG A 34 9.62 12.27 19.15
N ILE A 35 9.63 11.74 17.92
CA ILE A 35 10.75 10.91 17.43
C ILE A 35 11.53 11.58 16.31
N ASN A 36 10.85 12.26 15.40
CA ASN A 36 11.45 12.65 14.13
C ASN A 36 11.47 14.17 13.89
N TYR A 37 10.70 14.96 14.64
CA TYR A 37 10.48 16.36 14.32
C TYR A 37 11.76 17.21 14.39
N GLU A 38 12.65 16.96 15.35
CA GLU A 38 13.97 17.62 15.41
C GLU A 38 14.80 17.35 14.15
N THR A 39 14.76 16.11 13.65
CA THR A 39 15.45 15.76 12.39
C THR A 39 14.82 16.49 11.21
N MET A 40 13.49 16.62 11.17
CA MET A 40 12.78 17.36 10.12
C MET A 40 13.14 18.85 10.15
N GLN A 41 13.19 19.45 11.33
CA GLN A 41 13.62 20.85 11.51
C GLN A 41 15.06 21.07 11.02
N ALA A 42 15.97 20.19 11.41
CA ALA A 42 17.37 20.24 10.94
C ALA A 42 17.51 20.15 9.42
N LYS A 43 16.51 19.56 8.73
CA LYS A 43 16.44 19.44 7.26
C LYS A 43 15.63 20.56 6.60
N GLY A 44 15.09 21.47 7.35
CA GLY A 44 14.46 22.68 6.83
C GLY A 44 12.94 22.69 6.79
N VAL A 45 12.25 21.75 7.49
CA VAL A 45 10.78 21.86 7.65
C VAL A 45 10.45 23.16 8.39
N GLN A 46 9.49 23.90 7.86
CA GLN A 46 9.04 25.17 8.45
C GLN A 46 7.69 25.03 9.17
N LEU A 47 6.97 23.93 8.91
CA LEU A 47 5.70 23.64 9.57
C LEU A 47 5.93 23.12 10.98
N SER A 48 5.10 23.52 11.91
CA SER A 48 5.07 22.92 13.26
C SER A 48 4.58 21.48 13.24
N ALA A 49 4.87 20.74 14.29
CA ALA A 49 4.38 19.36 14.43
C ALA A 49 2.84 19.31 14.40
N GLU A 50 2.17 20.28 15.03
CA GLU A 50 0.70 20.38 15.05
C GLU A 50 0.12 20.72 13.67
N GLU A 51 0.79 21.54 12.85
CA GLU A 51 0.36 21.80 11.46
C GLU A 51 0.47 20.57 10.59
N ILE A 52 1.39 19.65 10.89
CA ILE A 52 1.52 18.38 10.17
C ILE A 52 0.50 17.36 10.69
N TYR A 53 0.39 17.20 11.99
CA TYR A 53 -0.54 16.27 12.64
C TYR A 53 -1.16 16.85 13.90
N SER A 54 -2.48 16.99 13.90
CA SER A 54 -3.27 17.33 15.09
C SER A 54 -4.56 16.50 15.14
N GLU A 55 -5.00 16.12 16.33
CA GLU A 55 -6.31 15.46 16.55
C GLU A 55 -7.40 16.48 16.94
N THR A 56 -7.01 17.71 17.21
CA THR A 56 -7.92 18.75 17.75
C THR A 56 -8.12 19.92 16.80
N GLN A 57 -7.19 20.14 15.87
CA GLN A 57 -7.22 21.23 14.89
C GLN A 57 -6.98 20.69 13.46
N PRO A 58 -7.47 21.41 12.42
CA PRO A 58 -7.14 21.07 11.04
C PRO A 58 -5.63 21.09 10.82
N SER A 59 -5.12 20.05 10.16
CA SER A 59 -3.70 19.86 9.89
C SER A 59 -3.48 19.17 8.54
N LEU A 60 -2.25 19.04 8.09
CA LEU A 60 -1.94 18.38 6.81
C LEU A 60 -2.55 16.97 6.70
N LYS A 61 -2.65 16.23 7.83
CA LYS A 61 -3.29 14.90 7.84
C LYS A 61 -4.71 14.91 7.30
N ASP A 62 -5.45 16.01 7.46
CA ASP A 62 -6.86 16.11 7.05
C ASP A 62 -7.03 16.31 5.53
N ALA A 63 -5.94 16.67 4.84
CA ALA A 63 -5.92 16.69 3.39
C ALA A 63 -5.44 15.36 2.78
N ILE A 64 -4.85 14.46 3.56
CA ILE A 64 -4.30 13.20 3.08
C ILE A 64 -5.23 12.06 3.45
N VAL A 65 -5.74 11.37 2.45
CA VAL A 65 -6.78 10.35 2.62
C VAL A 65 -6.32 8.98 2.16
N ALA A 66 -6.78 7.95 2.87
CA ALA A 66 -6.62 6.57 2.43
C ALA A 66 -7.73 6.21 1.44
N LEU A 67 -7.36 5.59 0.33
CA LEU A 67 -8.30 5.03 -0.63
C LEU A 67 -8.48 3.54 -0.32
N ASP A 68 -9.73 3.07 -0.36
CA ASP A 68 -10.09 1.65 -0.27
C ASP A 68 -9.33 0.91 0.85
N TYR A 69 -9.38 1.48 2.05
CA TYR A 69 -8.73 0.95 3.26
C TYR A 69 -7.19 0.92 3.22
N GLY A 70 -6.60 1.88 2.52
CA GLY A 70 -5.15 2.07 2.46
C GLY A 70 -4.48 1.39 1.27
N SER A 71 -5.24 1.02 0.24
CA SER A 71 -4.66 0.51 -1.01
C SER A 71 -3.85 1.57 -1.75
N CYS A 72 -4.26 2.84 -1.63
CA CYS A 72 -3.60 4.01 -2.21
C CYS A 72 -3.81 5.24 -1.33
N THR A 73 -3.12 6.32 -1.68
CA THR A 73 -3.27 7.64 -1.06
C THR A 73 -3.90 8.63 -2.03
N GLY A 74 -4.81 9.47 -1.53
CA GLY A 74 -5.31 10.66 -2.22
C GLY A 74 -4.97 11.92 -1.44
N SER A 75 -4.99 13.06 -2.14
CA SER A 75 -4.79 14.37 -1.54
C SER A 75 -5.93 15.32 -1.91
N MET A 76 -6.57 15.91 -0.91
CA MET A 76 -7.60 16.91 -1.13
C MET A 76 -6.95 18.20 -1.61
N ILE A 77 -7.37 18.72 -2.76
CA ILE A 77 -6.80 19.90 -3.42
C ILE A 77 -7.79 21.04 -3.64
N SER A 78 -9.04 20.88 -3.19
CA SER A 78 -10.09 21.89 -3.33
C SER A 78 -11.11 21.83 -2.21
N GLN A 79 -11.63 22.97 -1.80
CA GLN A 79 -12.74 23.10 -0.85
C GLN A 79 -14.08 22.55 -1.40
N SER A 80 -14.13 22.15 -2.66
CA SER A 80 -15.28 21.47 -3.28
C SER A 80 -15.06 19.97 -3.43
N GLY A 81 -14.31 19.34 -2.51
CA GLY A 81 -14.14 17.90 -2.44
C GLY A 81 -13.29 17.28 -3.55
N LEU A 82 -12.56 18.08 -4.35
CA LEU A 82 -11.69 17.56 -5.40
C LEU A 82 -10.43 16.95 -4.77
N MET A 83 -10.15 15.73 -5.19
CA MET A 83 -9.02 14.92 -4.73
C MET A 83 -8.18 14.48 -5.92
N ILE A 84 -6.85 14.52 -5.77
CA ILE A 84 -5.90 13.96 -6.73
C ILE A 84 -5.29 12.68 -6.17
N THR A 85 -5.09 11.69 -7.04
CA THR A 85 -4.35 10.46 -6.76
C THR A 85 -3.58 10.01 -8.01
N ASN A 86 -2.85 8.91 -7.94
CA ASN A 86 -2.17 8.37 -9.11
C ASN A 86 -3.15 7.73 -10.12
N HIS A 87 -2.79 7.74 -11.39
CA HIS A 87 -3.53 7.06 -12.44
C HIS A 87 -3.58 5.55 -12.20
N HIS A 88 -2.46 4.96 -11.77
CA HIS A 88 -2.41 3.53 -11.49
C HIS A 88 -3.31 3.12 -10.31
N CYS A 89 -3.58 4.02 -9.36
CA CYS A 89 -4.55 3.79 -8.27
C CYS A 89 -6.01 3.81 -8.77
N ALA A 90 -6.27 4.55 -9.85
CA ALA A 90 -7.58 4.63 -10.48
C ALA A 90 -7.78 3.61 -11.61
N TYR A 91 -6.73 2.90 -12.01
CA TYR A 91 -6.73 2.08 -13.22
C TYR A 91 -7.83 1.01 -13.24
N ASP A 92 -8.00 0.31 -12.12
CA ASP A 92 -9.05 -0.72 -11.96
C ASP A 92 -10.46 -0.10 -11.96
N ASP A 93 -10.63 1.08 -11.33
CA ASP A 93 -11.90 1.82 -11.32
C ASP A 93 -12.28 2.26 -12.74
N ILE A 94 -11.32 2.83 -13.48
CA ILE A 94 -11.52 3.28 -14.86
C ILE A 94 -11.85 2.09 -15.76
N GLN A 95 -11.16 0.95 -15.58
CA GLN A 95 -11.46 -0.28 -16.31
C GLN A 95 -12.91 -0.74 -16.07
N LYS A 96 -13.36 -0.77 -14.80
CA LYS A 96 -14.69 -1.27 -14.43
C LYS A 96 -15.83 -0.44 -15.01
N ILE A 97 -15.63 0.86 -15.22
CA ILE A 97 -16.63 1.76 -15.82
C ILE A 97 -16.48 1.88 -17.33
N SER A 98 -15.44 1.30 -17.91
CA SER A 98 -15.21 1.28 -19.36
C SER A 98 -16.03 0.20 -20.05
N SER A 99 -16.41 0.45 -21.29
CA SER A 99 -17.04 -0.49 -22.21
C SER A 99 -16.40 -0.37 -23.59
N MET A 100 -16.75 -1.26 -24.52
CA MET A 100 -16.29 -1.14 -25.89
C MET A 100 -16.75 0.14 -26.62
N GLU A 101 -17.89 0.70 -26.18
CA GLU A 101 -18.42 1.98 -26.69
C GLU A 101 -17.78 3.19 -26.01
N HIS A 102 -17.43 3.04 -24.72
CA HIS A 102 -16.85 4.08 -23.87
C HIS A 102 -15.59 3.56 -23.18
N ASP A 103 -14.51 3.41 -23.95
CA ASP A 103 -13.21 2.96 -23.43
C ASP A 103 -12.46 4.14 -22.80
N TYR A 104 -12.76 4.41 -21.51
CA TYR A 104 -12.13 5.47 -20.74
C TYR A 104 -10.65 5.17 -20.42
N LEU A 105 -10.23 3.90 -20.38
CA LEU A 105 -8.81 3.57 -20.26
C LEU A 105 -8.02 4.04 -21.49
N LYS A 106 -8.54 3.78 -22.69
CA LYS A 106 -7.89 4.12 -23.94
C LYS A 106 -7.96 5.62 -24.23
N ASN A 107 -9.12 6.24 -24.02
CA ASN A 107 -9.41 7.59 -24.47
C ASN A 107 -9.22 8.65 -23.39
N GLY A 108 -9.14 8.26 -22.11
CA GLY A 108 -9.26 9.15 -20.97
C GLY A 108 -10.69 9.58 -20.71
N PHE A 109 -10.88 10.31 -19.63
CA PHE A 109 -12.18 10.88 -19.24
C PHE A 109 -11.99 12.23 -18.57
N TRP A 110 -12.83 13.21 -18.89
CA TRP A 110 -12.84 14.54 -18.28
C TRP A 110 -14.27 15.07 -18.19
N ALA A 111 -14.83 15.11 -16.99
CA ALA A 111 -16.12 15.76 -16.72
C ALA A 111 -15.97 17.28 -16.85
N LYS A 112 -16.84 17.91 -17.60
CA LYS A 112 -16.89 19.38 -17.74
C LYS A 112 -17.82 20.01 -16.70
N ARG A 113 -18.73 19.22 -16.15
CA ARG A 113 -19.75 19.62 -15.16
C ARG A 113 -19.94 18.49 -14.15
N ALA A 114 -20.45 18.83 -12.97
CA ALA A 114 -20.67 17.88 -11.89
C ALA A 114 -21.61 16.70 -12.27
N GLU A 115 -22.57 16.97 -13.16
CA GLU A 115 -23.54 15.96 -13.63
C GLU A 115 -22.89 14.90 -14.54
N GLU A 116 -21.72 15.19 -15.10
CA GLU A 116 -20.96 14.29 -15.96
C GLU A 116 -20.01 13.40 -15.14
N GLU A 117 -19.79 13.70 -13.86
CA GLU A 117 -18.90 12.92 -13.00
C GLU A 117 -19.43 11.50 -12.80
N ILE A 118 -18.57 10.50 -12.99
CA ILE A 118 -18.97 9.09 -12.99
C ILE A 118 -18.81 8.50 -11.58
N VAL A 119 -19.90 8.00 -11.01
CA VAL A 119 -19.88 7.30 -9.71
C VAL A 119 -19.05 6.04 -9.80
N ILE A 120 -18.14 5.84 -8.86
CA ILE A 120 -17.34 4.61 -8.77
C ILE A 120 -17.92 3.69 -7.70
N PRO A 121 -18.55 2.59 -8.10
CA PRO A 121 -19.17 1.65 -7.17
C PRO A 121 -18.14 1.02 -6.23
N GLY A 122 -18.40 1.12 -4.92
CA GLY A 122 -17.54 0.50 -3.89
C GLY A 122 -16.27 1.27 -3.54
N LYS A 123 -15.98 2.38 -4.21
CA LYS A 123 -14.88 3.28 -3.85
C LYS A 123 -15.10 3.90 -2.49
N THR A 124 -14.04 3.96 -1.67
CA THR A 124 -14.08 4.63 -0.38
C THR A 124 -12.92 5.60 -0.22
N VAL A 125 -13.20 6.71 0.46
CA VAL A 125 -12.21 7.72 0.85
C VAL A 125 -12.27 7.88 2.37
N MET A 126 -11.15 7.66 3.03
CA MET A 126 -11.05 7.58 4.49
C MET A 126 -10.18 8.70 5.04
N PHE A 127 -10.75 9.52 5.90
CA PHE A 127 -10.05 10.60 6.60
C PHE A 127 -9.65 10.15 7.99
N LEU A 128 -8.36 10.14 8.29
CA LEU A 128 -7.84 9.82 9.62
C LEU A 128 -8.23 10.91 10.61
N GLN A 129 -8.90 10.54 11.69
CA GLN A 129 -9.32 11.47 12.73
C GLN A 129 -8.38 11.43 13.94
N LYS A 130 -8.14 10.23 14.47
CA LYS A 130 -7.28 10.02 15.63
C LYS A 130 -6.65 8.64 15.64
N VAL A 131 -5.56 8.48 16.38
CA VAL A 131 -4.82 7.23 16.56
C VAL A 131 -4.68 6.92 18.05
N LYS A 132 -5.09 5.74 18.46
CA LYS A 132 -4.97 5.28 19.84
C LYS A 132 -3.97 4.13 19.95
N ASP A 133 -2.97 4.26 20.83
CA ASP A 133 -2.11 3.13 21.21
C ASP A 133 -2.93 2.14 22.04
N VAL A 134 -3.02 0.91 21.59
CA VAL A 134 -3.72 -0.20 22.25
C VAL A 134 -2.79 -1.39 22.49
N THR A 135 -1.48 -1.16 22.47
CA THR A 135 -0.45 -2.21 22.49
C THR A 135 -0.64 -3.19 23.63
N GLU A 136 -0.74 -2.69 24.88
CA GLU A 136 -0.87 -3.54 26.06
C GLU A 136 -2.21 -4.29 26.09
N GLU A 137 -3.29 -3.62 25.65
CA GLU A 137 -4.60 -4.26 25.59
C GLU A 137 -4.64 -5.32 24.49
N TYR A 138 -4.04 -5.01 23.35
CA TYR A 138 -3.97 -5.97 22.24
C TYR A 138 -3.22 -7.24 22.63
N ARG A 139 -2.07 -7.10 23.31
CA ARG A 139 -1.29 -8.25 23.80
C ARG A 139 -2.11 -9.12 24.75
N LYS A 140 -2.88 -8.51 25.67
CA LYS A 140 -3.78 -9.23 26.58
C LYS A 140 -4.90 -9.96 25.82
N VAL A 141 -5.48 -9.35 24.81
CA VAL A 141 -6.52 -9.98 23.99
C VAL A 141 -5.93 -11.10 23.14
N LEU A 142 -4.76 -10.88 22.52
CA LEU A 142 -4.08 -11.88 21.68
C LEU A 142 -3.73 -13.14 22.50
N ALA A 143 -3.27 -12.97 23.73
CA ALA A 143 -2.95 -14.09 24.63
C ALA A 143 -4.12 -15.06 24.86
N LYS A 144 -5.38 -14.59 24.79
CA LYS A 144 -6.57 -15.45 24.89
C LYS A 144 -6.72 -16.42 23.72
N TYR A 145 -6.12 -16.08 22.56
CA TYR A 145 -6.23 -16.87 21.33
C TYR A 145 -5.00 -17.72 21.06
N ASN A 146 -3.91 -17.46 21.76
CA ASN A 146 -2.67 -18.20 21.63
C ASN A 146 -2.74 -19.46 22.52
N LYS A 147 -2.39 -20.60 21.93
CA LYS A 147 -2.34 -21.87 22.66
C LYS A 147 -0.88 -22.26 22.88
N PRO A 148 -0.53 -22.77 24.08
CA PRO A 148 0.80 -23.30 24.31
C PRO A 148 1.17 -24.39 23.30
N GLY A 149 2.37 -24.32 22.74
CA GLY A 149 2.87 -25.31 21.78
C GLY A 149 2.39 -25.14 20.32
N GLU A 150 1.50 -24.18 20.06
CA GLU A 150 1.11 -23.81 18.69
C GLU A 150 1.85 -22.54 18.23
N TYR A 151 1.94 -22.36 16.89
CA TYR A 151 2.45 -21.10 16.31
C TYR A 151 1.64 -19.92 16.82
N GLN A 152 2.33 -18.91 17.33
CA GLN A 152 1.73 -17.72 17.91
C GLN A 152 1.97 -16.52 16.99
N PRO A 153 1.00 -16.18 16.12
CA PRO A 153 1.14 -15.02 15.25
C PRO A 153 1.19 -13.73 16.09
N TYR A 154 2.05 -12.80 15.70
CA TYR A 154 2.07 -11.47 16.32
C TYR A 154 0.80 -10.67 16.05
N PHE A 155 0.02 -11.03 15.03
CA PHE A 155 -1.25 -10.40 14.70
C PHE A 155 -2.36 -11.43 14.49
N SER A 156 -3.51 -11.17 15.10
CA SER A 156 -4.76 -11.90 14.91
C SER A 156 -5.89 -10.92 14.58
N ARG A 157 -6.50 -11.07 13.40
CA ARG A 157 -7.68 -10.28 13.03
C ARG A 157 -8.81 -10.38 14.07
N ARG A 158 -8.97 -11.54 14.70
CA ARG A 158 -9.97 -11.76 15.73
C ARG A 158 -9.71 -10.90 16.97
N ALA A 159 -8.46 -10.81 17.42
CA ALA A 159 -8.06 -9.94 18.53
C ALA A 159 -8.25 -8.46 18.17
N GLY A 160 -7.87 -8.05 16.94
CA GLY A 160 -8.13 -6.70 16.44
C GLY A 160 -9.61 -6.34 16.46
N SER A 161 -10.47 -7.22 15.93
CA SER A 161 -11.91 -6.98 15.89
C SER A 161 -12.57 -6.93 17.28
N GLU A 162 -12.00 -7.60 18.30
CA GLU A 162 -12.46 -7.47 19.68
C GLU A 162 -12.23 -6.04 20.20
N LEU A 163 -11.07 -5.46 19.90
CA LEU A 163 -10.75 -4.07 20.28
C LEU A 163 -11.54 -3.05 19.46
N GLU A 164 -11.69 -3.25 18.16
CA GLU A 164 -12.53 -2.40 17.31
C GLU A 164 -13.96 -2.33 17.81
N LYS A 165 -14.53 -3.45 18.26
CA LYS A 165 -15.85 -3.50 18.91
C LYS A 165 -15.88 -2.81 20.24
N LYS A 166 -14.86 -3.02 21.11
CA LYS A 166 -14.75 -2.40 22.43
C LYS A 166 -14.71 -0.87 22.36
N TYR A 167 -13.96 -0.35 21.37
CA TYR A 167 -13.73 1.08 21.18
C TYR A 167 -14.63 1.71 20.12
N LYS A 168 -15.66 0.97 19.66
CA LYS A 168 -16.59 1.48 18.64
C LYS A 168 -17.17 2.82 19.06
N GLU A 169 -17.06 3.81 18.17
CA GLU A 169 -17.57 5.16 18.35
C GLU A 169 -18.44 5.53 17.14
N LYS A 170 -19.56 6.21 17.38
CA LYS A 170 -20.51 6.57 16.31
C LYS A 170 -19.86 7.51 15.32
N GLY A 171 -20.04 7.23 14.03
CA GLY A 171 -19.50 8.06 12.94
C GLY A 171 -18.08 7.69 12.50
N TYR A 172 -17.43 6.73 13.17
CA TYR A 172 -16.09 6.27 12.80
C TYR A 172 -16.06 4.79 12.43
N GLU A 173 -15.26 4.47 11.45
CA GLU A 173 -14.77 3.11 11.22
C GLU A 173 -13.39 2.96 11.86
N LEU A 174 -13.18 1.82 12.54
CA LEU A 174 -11.96 1.55 13.27
C LEU A 174 -11.15 0.46 12.58
N SER A 175 -9.83 0.61 12.59
CA SER A 175 -8.91 -0.40 12.10
C SER A 175 -7.78 -0.62 13.11
N CYS A 176 -7.69 -1.84 13.64
CA CYS A 176 -6.59 -2.24 14.50
C CYS A 176 -5.42 -2.76 13.67
N VAL A 177 -4.30 -2.06 13.70
CA VAL A 177 -3.15 -2.33 12.84
C VAL A 177 -1.88 -2.59 13.66
N PRO A 178 -1.16 -3.70 13.38
CA PRO A 178 0.17 -3.90 13.95
C PRO A 178 1.17 -2.99 13.24
N MET A 179 2.00 -2.32 14.02
CA MET A 179 3.12 -1.53 13.54
C MET A 179 4.44 -2.09 14.07
N LEU A 180 5.53 -1.78 13.40
CA LEU A 180 6.87 -2.25 13.78
C LEU A 180 6.92 -3.78 13.98
N ARG A 181 6.29 -4.53 13.07
CA ARG A 181 6.15 -6.00 13.10
C ARG A 181 5.59 -6.55 14.43
N GLY A 182 4.62 -5.85 15.02
CA GLY A 182 3.94 -6.28 16.25
C GLY A 182 4.59 -5.77 17.54
N ASP A 183 5.56 -4.86 17.47
CA ASP A 183 6.04 -4.16 18.66
C ASP A 183 4.99 -3.18 19.18
N ARG A 184 4.21 -2.57 18.30
CA ARG A 184 3.12 -1.65 18.63
C ARG A 184 1.83 -2.04 17.92
N TYR A 185 0.70 -1.72 18.55
CA TYR A 185 -0.63 -1.90 18.00
C TYR A 185 -1.42 -0.62 18.18
N TYR A 186 -1.92 -0.10 17.05
CA TYR A 186 -2.70 1.13 17.04
C TYR A 186 -4.09 0.89 16.53
N LEU A 187 -5.03 1.64 17.08
CA LEU A 187 -6.41 1.72 16.62
C LEU A 187 -6.58 3.05 15.92
N PHE A 188 -6.78 2.97 14.60
CA PHE A 188 -7.01 4.12 13.74
C PHE A 188 -8.50 4.36 13.62
N TYR A 189 -8.92 5.61 13.76
CA TYR A 189 -10.31 6.05 13.63
C TYR A 189 -10.46 6.83 12.34
N TYR A 190 -11.32 6.37 11.46
CA TYR A 190 -11.55 6.97 10.15
C TYR A 190 -12.99 7.44 9.99
N LYS A 191 -13.16 8.60 9.36
CA LYS A 191 -14.42 9.02 8.76
C LYS A 191 -14.41 8.56 7.30
N VAL A 192 -15.38 7.72 6.90
CA VAL A 192 -15.35 7.00 5.62
C VAL A 192 -16.46 7.47 4.71
N TYR A 193 -16.11 8.03 3.56
CA TYR A 193 -17.04 8.48 2.53
C TYR A 193 -17.10 7.47 1.38
N SER A 194 -18.30 7.18 0.86
CA SER A 194 -18.55 6.19 -0.19
C SER A 194 -19.24 6.71 -1.44
N ASP A 195 -19.64 7.98 -1.48
CA ASP A 195 -20.02 8.65 -2.73
C ASP A 195 -18.78 9.34 -3.30
N VAL A 196 -18.08 8.60 -4.15
CA VAL A 196 -16.84 9.05 -4.80
C VAL A 196 -17.03 8.96 -6.30
N ARG A 197 -16.75 10.06 -7.01
CA ARG A 197 -16.98 10.15 -8.45
C ARG A 197 -15.69 10.49 -9.18
N LEU A 198 -15.47 9.86 -10.33
CA LEU A 198 -14.37 10.18 -11.23
C LEU A 198 -14.66 11.51 -11.92
N VAL A 199 -13.73 12.45 -11.76
CA VAL A 199 -13.78 13.77 -12.41
C VAL A 199 -12.94 13.79 -13.67
N GLY A 200 -11.76 13.13 -13.61
CA GLY A 200 -10.88 13.10 -14.75
C GLY A 200 -9.73 12.13 -14.60
N ALA A 201 -9.34 11.57 -15.72
CA ALA A 201 -8.15 10.73 -15.84
C ALA A 201 -7.60 10.84 -17.27
N PRO A 202 -6.27 10.97 -17.46
CA PRO A 202 -5.68 10.87 -18.78
C PRO A 202 -5.89 9.47 -19.37
N SER A 203 -5.70 9.33 -20.68
CA SER A 203 -5.65 8.01 -21.32
C SER A 203 -4.50 7.17 -20.75
N ALA A 204 -4.62 5.86 -20.75
CA ALA A 204 -3.56 4.95 -20.32
C ALA A 204 -2.24 5.17 -21.11
N MET A 205 -2.30 5.69 -22.33
CA MET A 205 -1.10 6.07 -23.11
C MET A 205 -0.29 7.20 -22.44
N LEU A 206 -0.93 8.06 -21.68
CA LEU A 206 -0.28 9.13 -20.92
C LEU A 206 -0.07 8.73 -19.46
N GLY A 207 -1.10 8.21 -18.81
CA GLY A 207 -1.09 7.84 -17.39
C GLY A 207 -0.14 6.67 -17.07
N ALA A 208 0.04 5.76 -18.03
CA ALA A 208 0.99 4.64 -17.97
C ALA A 208 2.00 4.67 -19.12
N PHE A 209 2.49 5.86 -19.49
CA PHE A 209 3.45 6.05 -20.58
C PHE A 209 4.69 5.18 -20.39
N GLY A 210 5.17 4.56 -21.48
CA GLY A 210 6.27 3.61 -21.43
C GLY A 210 5.87 2.20 -20.97
N GLY A 211 4.65 2.01 -20.47
CA GLY A 211 4.09 0.70 -20.11
C GLY A 211 5.04 -0.15 -19.28
N ASP A 212 5.15 -1.43 -19.62
CA ASP A 212 6.06 -2.38 -18.94
C ASP A 212 7.54 -2.02 -19.12
N THR A 213 7.92 -1.37 -20.24
CA THR A 213 9.32 -1.05 -20.53
C THR A 213 9.91 -0.07 -19.54
N ASP A 214 9.16 0.99 -19.19
CA ASP A 214 9.64 2.05 -18.32
C ASP A 214 9.23 1.86 -16.84
N ASN A 215 8.35 0.90 -16.56
CA ASN A 215 7.95 0.63 -15.18
C ASN A 215 9.17 0.23 -14.33
N TRP A 216 9.27 0.73 -13.10
CA TRP A 216 10.42 0.58 -12.19
C TRP A 216 11.75 1.08 -12.78
N SER A 217 11.70 1.94 -13.79
CA SER A 217 12.90 2.58 -14.38
C SER A 217 12.89 4.07 -14.09
N TRP A 218 14.07 4.66 -13.95
CA TRP A 218 14.23 6.09 -13.76
C TRP A 218 15.14 6.63 -14.88
N PRO A 219 14.86 7.81 -15.45
CA PRO A 219 13.68 8.68 -15.22
C PRO A 219 12.39 8.11 -15.83
N GLN A 220 11.24 8.52 -15.28
CA GLN A 220 9.91 8.20 -15.81
C GLN A 220 9.21 9.48 -16.29
N HIS A 221 8.47 9.35 -17.40
CA HIS A 221 7.71 10.45 -18.01
C HIS A 221 6.23 10.08 -18.09
N LYS A 222 5.57 9.92 -16.94
CA LYS A 222 4.15 9.54 -16.86
C LYS A 222 3.30 10.71 -16.40
N CYS A 223 2.10 10.84 -16.97
CA CYS A 223 1.03 11.65 -16.40
C CYS A 223 0.23 10.79 -15.39
N ASP A 224 0.90 10.27 -14.37
CA ASP A 224 0.34 9.32 -13.42
C ASP A 224 -0.52 10.02 -12.36
N PHE A 225 -1.64 10.60 -12.81
CA PHE A 225 -2.63 11.19 -11.92
C PHE A 225 -4.05 10.92 -12.38
N SER A 226 -4.99 10.96 -11.45
CA SER A 226 -6.43 10.96 -11.67
C SER A 226 -7.12 11.84 -10.64
N LEU A 227 -8.26 12.37 -11.00
CA LEU A 227 -9.07 13.26 -10.19
C LEU A 227 -10.39 12.59 -9.82
N TYR A 228 -10.70 12.60 -8.54
CA TYR A 228 -11.98 12.21 -7.99
C TYR A 228 -12.61 13.38 -7.25
N ARG A 229 -13.92 13.33 -7.04
CA ARG A 229 -14.61 14.19 -6.10
C ARG A 229 -15.32 13.35 -5.05
N VAL A 230 -15.15 13.76 -3.80
CA VAL A 230 -15.82 13.17 -2.65
C VAL A 230 -17.10 13.95 -2.40
N TYR A 231 -18.20 13.24 -2.23
CA TYR A 231 -19.52 13.79 -1.93
C TYR A 231 -19.98 13.38 -0.52
N ALA A 232 -20.79 14.22 0.07
CA ALA A 232 -21.39 14.06 1.39
C ALA A 232 -22.87 14.41 1.37
N ASP A 233 -23.61 14.11 2.45
CA ASP A 233 -24.92 14.68 2.64
C ASP A 233 -24.83 16.21 2.84
N LYS A 234 -25.98 16.88 2.92
CA LYS A 234 -26.05 18.36 3.09
C LYS A 234 -25.42 18.87 4.38
N ASP A 235 -25.26 18.00 5.37
CA ASP A 235 -24.64 18.30 6.67
C ASP A 235 -23.14 17.91 6.71
N GLY A 236 -22.58 17.46 5.59
CA GLY A 236 -21.17 17.06 5.47
C GLY A 236 -20.87 15.67 6.04
N ASN A 237 -21.89 14.85 6.32
CA ASN A 237 -21.67 13.50 6.83
C ASN A 237 -21.51 12.49 5.70
N PRO A 238 -20.81 11.36 5.95
CA PRO A 238 -20.73 10.25 5.03
C PRO A 238 -22.13 9.74 4.64
N ALA A 239 -22.35 9.61 3.35
CA ALA A 239 -23.59 9.11 2.79
C ALA A 239 -23.32 8.14 1.63
N LYS A 240 -24.26 7.25 1.36
CA LYS A 240 -24.28 6.49 0.11
C LYS A 240 -24.61 7.43 -1.04
N TYR A 241 -24.29 7.01 -2.27
CA TYR A 241 -24.63 7.79 -3.45
C TYR A 241 -26.08 8.27 -3.45
N SER A 242 -26.24 9.56 -3.64
CA SER A 242 -27.52 10.22 -3.92
C SER A 242 -27.30 11.39 -4.87
N LYS A 243 -28.32 11.71 -5.68
CA LYS A 243 -28.31 12.92 -6.51
C LYS A 243 -28.35 14.21 -5.67
N ASP A 244 -28.84 14.11 -4.43
CA ASP A 244 -28.92 15.23 -3.49
C ASP A 244 -27.67 15.49 -2.69
N ASN A 245 -26.68 14.60 -2.79
CA ASN A 245 -25.39 14.79 -2.14
C ASN A 245 -24.65 15.97 -2.76
N VAL A 246 -23.90 16.67 -1.92
CA VAL A 246 -23.12 17.85 -2.29
C VAL A 246 -21.62 17.54 -2.21
N PRO A 247 -20.76 18.24 -2.94
CA PRO A 247 -19.33 18.12 -2.79
C PRO A 247 -18.89 18.32 -1.34
N LEU A 248 -18.07 17.43 -0.82
CA LEU A 248 -17.52 17.54 0.53
C LEU A 248 -16.69 18.82 0.66
N GLN A 249 -16.84 19.50 1.78
CA GLN A 249 -15.94 20.57 2.20
C GLN A 249 -14.93 19.99 3.20
N PRO A 250 -13.69 19.65 2.77
CA PRO A 250 -12.69 19.10 3.64
C PRO A 250 -12.17 20.13 4.63
N GLN A 251 -11.73 19.68 5.82
CA GLN A 251 -11.17 20.55 6.86
C GLN A 251 -9.86 21.20 6.44
N TYR A 252 -9.10 20.54 5.58
CA TYR A 252 -7.83 21.02 5.05
C TYR A 252 -7.65 20.62 3.58
N VAL A 253 -7.00 21.47 2.81
CA VAL A 253 -6.64 21.20 1.41
C VAL A 253 -5.20 21.59 1.16
N LEU A 254 -4.52 20.84 0.28
CA LEU A 254 -3.18 21.18 -0.15
C LEU A 254 -3.23 22.16 -1.31
N PRO A 255 -2.55 23.30 -1.24
CA PRO A 255 -2.37 24.16 -2.38
C PRO A 255 -1.42 23.51 -3.39
N VAL A 256 -1.72 23.70 -4.69
CA VAL A 256 -0.83 23.25 -5.76
C VAL A 256 0.14 24.37 -6.09
N SER A 257 1.43 24.16 -5.79
CA SER A 257 2.50 25.12 -6.12
C SER A 257 3.02 24.87 -7.54
N VAL A 258 3.18 25.94 -8.30
CA VAL A 258 3.83 25.95 -9.63
C VAL A 258 5.20 26.62 -9.60
N ALA A 259 5.70 26.99 -8.43
CA ALA A 259 6.99 27.68 -8.27
C ALA A 259 8.21 26.76 -8.55
N GLY A 260 7.99 25.44 -8.57
CA GLY A 260 9.05 24.44 -8.68
C GLY A 260 9.83 24.25 -7.37
N LEU A 261 10.84 23.40 -7.42
CA LEU A 261 11.75 23.08 -6.31
C LEU A 261 13.19 23.36 -6.75
N LYS A 262 14.05 23.70 -5.79
CA LYS A 262 15.47 23.84 -5.96
C LYS A 262 16.20 22.73 -5.22
N GLU A 263 17.42 22.45 -5.63
CA GLU A 263 18.28 21.52 -4.89
C GLU A 263 18.50 22.02 -3.47
N GLY A 264 18.28 21.14 -2.49
CA GLY A 264 18.36 21.46 -1.07
C GLY A 264 17.04 21.92 -0.42
N ASP A 265 15.98 22.13 -1.19
CA ASP A 265 14.66 22.40 -0.62
C ASP A 265 14.16 21.18 0.16
N TYR A 266 13.48 21.45 1.28
CA TYR A 266 12.83 20.39 2.05
C TYR A 266 11.62 19.82 1.31
N ALA A 267 11.54 18.50 1.26
CA ALA A 267 10.39 17.79 0.70
C ALA A 267 10.03 16.59 1.59
N MET A 268 8.75 16.30 1.73
CA MET A 268 8.24 15.12 2.42
C MET A 268 7.04 14.53 1.69
N LEU A 269 6.83 13.23 1.89
CA LEU A 269 5.64 12.51 1.42
C LEU A 269 4.80 12.11 2.63
N LEU A 270 3.51 12.40 2.55
CA LEU A 270 2.50 11.92 3.50
C LEU A 270 1.58 10.93 2.79
N GLY A 271 1.22 9.85 3.46
CA GLY A 271 0.28 8.91 2.87
C GLY A 271 0.21 7.56 3.57
N TYR A 272 -0.37 6.62 2.83
CA TYR A 272 -0.61 5.24 3.24
C TYR A 272 0.23 4.32 2.34
N PRO A 273 1.52 4.16 2.64
CA PRO A 273 2.41 3.35 1.83
C PRO A 273 2.09 1.87 1.98
N GLY A 274 2.56 1.06 1.02
CA GLY A 274 2.55 -0.39 1.12
C GLY A 274 3.47 -0.89 2.23
N SER A 275 4.35 -1.82 1.92
CA SER A 275 5.30 -2.39 2.89
C SER A 275 6.74 -2.27 2.40
N THR A 276 7.68 -2.24 3.33
CA THR A 276 9.10 -2.38 3.04
C THR A 276 9.68 -3.57 3.77
N ALA A 277 10.73 -4.15 3.18
CA ALA A 277 11.51 -5.22 3.78
C ALA A 277 12.90 -4.73 4.25
N ARG A 278 12.99 -3.46 4.66
CA ARG A 278 14.23 -2.77 5.00
C ARG A 278 15.11 -3.52 6.00
N TYR A 279 14.51 -4.17 6.98
CA TYR A 279 15.21 -4.89 8.04
C TYR A 279 15.32 -6.39 7.79
N THR A 280 15.16 -6.83 6.54
CA THR A 280 15.44 -8.22 6.16
C THR A 280 16.93 -8.50 6.32
N PRO A 281 17.33 -9.61 7.00
CA PRO A 281 18.72 -9.95 7.17
C PRO A 281 19.37 -10.41 5.85
N SER A 282 20.70 -10.43 5.81
CA SER A 282 21.48 -10.77 4.61
C SER A 282 21.06 -12.07 3.95
N PHE A 283 20.84 -13.12 4.73
CA PHE A 283 20.39 -14.42 4.26
C PHE A 283 18.94 -14.43 3.77
N GLY A 284 18.08 -13.54 4.30
CA GLY A 284 16.74 -13.34 3.79
C GLY A 284 16.73 -12.58 2.46
N VAL A 285 17.62 -11.60 2.29
CA VAL A 285 17.82 -10.91 1.00
C VAL A 285 18.35 -11.88 -0.04
N ALA A 286 19.34 -12.71 0.31
CA ALA A 286 19.90 -13.73 -0.57
C ALA A 286 18.81 -14.74 -1.01
N GLU A 287 18.03 -15.28 -0.05
CA GLU A 287 16.91 -16.18 -0.36
C GLU A 287 15.95 -15.56 -1.38
N LYS A 288 15.58 -14.30 -1.17
CA LYS A 288 14.63 -13.60 -2.03
C LYS A 288 15.11 -13.54 -3.48
N ILE A 289 16.34 -13.10 -3.71
CA ILE A 289 16.88 -12.92 -5.08
C ILE A 289 17.38 -14.23 -5.74
N GLU A 290 17.55 -15.30 -4.97
CA GLU A 290 18.04 -16.58 -5.49
C GLU A 290 16.93 -17.63 -5.61
N VAL A 291 15.85 -17.53 -4.84
CA VAL A 291 14.77 -18.52 -4.81
C VAL A 291 13.41 -17.90 -5.08
N SER A 292 12.98 -16.92 -4.28
CA SER A 292 11.62 -16.37 -4.35
C SER A 292 11.35 -15.64 -5.65
N ASP A 293 12.17 -14.67 -6.00
CA ASP A 293 12.00 -13.86 -7.21
C ASP A 293 12.15 -14.67 -8.50
N PRO A 294 13.17 -15.54 -8.65
CA PRO A 294 13.27 -16.42 -9.81
C PRO A 294 12.04 -17.33 -9.99
N ALA A 295 11.52 -17.91 -8.91
CA ALA A 295 10.35 -18.76 -8.96
C ALA A 295 9.11 -17.99 -9.43
N MET A 296 8.88 -16.78 -8.88
CA MET A 296 7.78 -15.91 -9.27
C MET A 296 7.92 -15.46 -10.73
N VAL A 297 9.09 -14.99 -11.14
CA VAL A 297 9.36 -14.53 -12.50
C VAL A 297 9.05 -15.64 -13.51
N LYS A 298 9.52 -16.86 -13.26
CA LYS A 298 9.30 -18.01 -14.14
C LYS A 298 7.82 -18.30 -14.40
N VAL A 299 6.97 -18.23 -13.38
CA VAL A 299 5.52 -18.44 -13.55
C VAL A 299 4.88 -17.27 -14.29
N ARG A 300 5.28 -16.05 -13.92
CA ARG A 300 4.69 -14.84 -14.51
C ARG A 300 5.11 -14.61 -15.94
N ASP A 301 6.30 -15.06 -16.37
CA ASP A 301 6.71 -15.07 -17.78
C ASP A 301 5.69 -15.81 -18.65
N VAL A 302 5.32 -17.02 -18.26
CA VAL A 302 4.33 -17.83 -18.99
C VAL A 302 2.96 -17.18 -18.95
N LYS A 303 2.52 -16.74 -17.78
CA LYS A 303 1.19 -16.12 -17.57
C LYS A 303 1.04 -14.84 -18.38
N LEU A 304 2.05 -13.97 -18.37
CA LEU A 304 2.03 -12.71 -19.12
C LEU A 304 2.11 -12.93 -20.62
N ALA A 305 2.83 -13.95 -21.09
CA ALA A 305 2.86 -14.31 -22.51
C ALA A 305 1.46 -14.70 -23.02
N ILE A 306 0.77 -15.59 -22.27
CA ILE A 306 -0.59 -16.03 -22.62
C ILE A 306 -1.59 -14.86 -22.59
N LEU A 307 -1.53 -14.03 -21.52
CA LEU A 307 -2.41 -12.86 -21.41
C LEU A 307 -2.18 -11.87 -22.54
N ARG A 308 -0.91 -11.61 -22.91
CA ARG A 308 -0.55 -10.68 -23.98
C ARG A 308 -1.07 -11.16 -25.32
N GLU A 309 -0.91 -12.44 -25.65
CA GLU A 309 -1.42 -13.05 -26.89
C GLU A 309 -2.94 -12.91 -26.97
N ALA A 310 -3.67 -13.28 -25.92
CA ALA A 310 -5.13 -13.18 -25.88
C ALA A 310 -5.62 -11.72 -25.99
N MET A 311 -4.96 -10.79 -25.30
CA MET A 311 -5.29 -9.36 -25.33
C MET A 311 -4.94 -8.68 -26.66
N GLN A 312 -3.97 -9.21 -27.43
CA GLN A 312 -3.66 -8.73 -28.77
C GLN A 312 -4.66 -9.23 -29.82
N ALA A 313 -5.19 -10.43 -29.62
CA ALA A 313 -6.15 -11.04 -30.53
C ALA A 313 -7.55 -10.43 -30.41
N ASP A 314 -7.95 -9.96 -29.21
CA ASP A 314 -9.30 -9.52 -28.94
C ASP A 314 -9.32 -8.22 -28.07
N PRO A 315 -9.85 -7.10 -28.60
CA PRO A 315 -9.96 -5.84 -27.84
C PRO A 315 -10.85 -5.93 -26.61
N GLU A 316 -11.89 -6.78 -26.61
CA GLU A 316 -12.75 -6.97 -25.44
C GLU A 316 -11.99 -7.70 -24.32
N VAL A 317 -11.25 -8.76 -24.66
CA VAL A 317 -10.35 -9.45 -23.72
C VAL A 317 -9.30 -8.49 -23.21
N LYS A 318 -8.75 -7.62 -24.06
CA LYS A 318 -7.79 -6.59 -23.62
C LYS A 318 -8.37 -5.67 -22.55
N LEU A 319 -9.59 -5.18 -22.74
CA LEU A 319 -10.25 -4.33 -21.77
C LEU A 319 -10.53 -5.10 -20.46
N GLN A 320 -11.04 -6.34 -20.56
CA GLN A 320 -11.39 -7.15 -19.39
C GLN A 320 -10.18 -7.54 -18.52
N TYR A 321 -9.01 -7.74 -19.14
CA TYR A 321 -7.80 -8.20 -18.45
C TYR A 321 -6.75 -7.11 -18.20
N ALA A 322 -7.01 -5.85 -18.57
CA ALA A 322 -6.05 -4.76 -18.49
C ALA A 322 -5.47 -4.58 -17.09
N SER A 323 -6.31 -4.47 -16.05
CA SER A 323 -5.87 -4.31 -14.65
C SER A 323 -5.11 -5.54 -14.15
N LYS A 324 -5.60 -6.74 -14.47
CA LYS A 324 -4.94 -7.99 -14.08
C LYS A 324 -3.57 -8.16 -14.74
N TYR A 325 -3.45 -7.83 -16.01
CA TYR A 325 -2.18 -7.81 -16.72
C TYR A 325 -1.22 -6.81 -16.06
N PHE A 326 -1.67 -5.58 -15.83
CA PHE A 326 -0.88 -4.53 -15.20
C PHE A 326 -0.34 -4.96 -13.83
N GLY A 327 -1.18 -5.49 -12.94
CA GLY A 327 -0.74 -5.96 -11.62
C GLY A 327 0.28 -7.10 -11.70
N ASN A 328 0.10 -8.07 -12.62
CA ASN A 328 1.05 -9.16 -12.80
C ASN A 328 2.40 -8.68 -13.35
N SER A 329 2.40 -7.80 -14.36
CA SER A 329 3.61 -7.27 -14.99
C SER A 329 4.39 -6.37 -14.03
N ASN A 330 3.69 -5.59 -13.18
CA ASN A 330 4.30 -4.71 -12.20
C ASN A 330 5.23 -5.48 -11.25
N TYR A 331 4.73 -6.52 -10.60
CA TYR A 331 5.54 -7.34 -9.69
C TYR A 331 6.56 -8.22 -10.40
N TRP A 332 6.26 -8.68 -11.60
CA TRP A 332 7.22 -9.41 -12.43
C TRP A 332 8.46 -8.55 -12.72
N LYS A 333 8.25 -7.32 -13.17
CA LYS A 333 9.35 -6.41 -13.47
C LYS A 333 10.08 -5.93 -12.21
N TYR A 334 9.34 -5.72 -11.10
CA TYR A 334 9.93 -5.44 -9.80
C TYR A 334 10.92 -6.53 -9.38
N ALA A 335 10.53 -7.80 -9.44
CA ALA A 335 11.39 -8.92 -9.07
C ALA A 335 12.65 -9.01 -9.94
N ILE A 336 12.52 -8.79 -11.27
CA ILE A 336 13.67 -8.74 -12.19
C ILE A 336 14.63 -7.61 -11.79
N GLY A 337 14.08 -6.43 -11.49
CA GLY A 337 14.86 -5.27 -11.03
C GLY A 337 15.53 -5.52 -9.69
N GLU A 338 14.79 -6.09 -8.72
CA GLU A 338 15.30 -6.42 -7.40
C GLU A 338 16.48 -7.38 -7.47
N MET A 339 16.36 -8.49 -8.20
CA MET A 339 17.47 -9.42 -8.43
C MET A 339 18.71 -8.74 -9.04
N LYS A 340 18.49 -7.86 -10.04
CA LYS A 340 19.57 -7.16 -10.73
C LYS A 340 20.30 -6.20 -9.80
N TYR A 341 19.56 -5.30 -9.17
CA TYR A 341 20.15 -4.19 -8.41
C TYR A 341 20.67 -4.63 -7.05
N THR A 342 20.04 -5.61 -6.40
CA THR A 342 20.54 -6.23 -5.16
C THR A 342 21.92 -6.84 -5.37
N ARG A 343 22.15 -7.50 -6.52
CA ARG A 343 23.49 -8.03 -6.88
C ARG A 343 24.46 -6.91 -7.27
N GLN A 344 24.01 -5.95 -8.09
CA GLN A 344 24.85 -4.86 -8.58
C GLN A 344 25.41 -3.99 -7.45
N TYR A 345 24.63 -3.74 -6.40
CA TYR A 345 25.03 -2.93 -5.26
C TYR A 345 25.47 -3.72 -4.05
N ASP A 346 25.66 -5.03 -4.20
CA ASP A 346 26.05 -5.94 -3.10
C ASP A 346 25.25 -5.72 -1.80
N VAL A 347 23.92 -5.67 -1.93
CA VAL A 347 23.04 -5.43 -0.76
C VAL A 347 23.20 -6.53 0.28
N VAL A 348 23.50 -7.76 -0.13
CA VAL A 348 23.78 -8.88 0.80
C VAL A 348 25.01 -8.58 1.64
N GLY A 349 26.10 -8.09 1.02
CA GLY A 349 27.32 -7.69 1.74
C GLY A 349 27.08 -6.51 2.68
N LEU A 350 26.31 -5.49 2.24
CA LEU A 350 25.93 -4.36 3.09
C LEU A 350 25.14 -4.83 4.32
N LYS A 351 24.17 -5.72 4.16
CA LYS A 351 23.38 -6.29 5.27
C LYS A 351 24.22 -7.13 6.20
N THR A 352 25.16 -7.90 5.67
CA THR A 352 26.12 -8.66 6.49
C THR A 352 26.96 -7.75 7.38
N ALA A 353 27.41 -6.62 6.84
CA ALA A 353 28.17 -5.64 7.63
C ALA A 353 27.31 -4.98 8.73
N GLU A 354 26.02 -4.70 8.46
CA GLU A 354 25.06 -4.20 9.46
C GLU A 354 24.85 -5.24 10.58
N GLU A 355 24.70 -6.53 10.24
CA GLU A 355 24.53 -7.62 11.19
C GLU A 355 25.75 -7.80 12.09
N GLN A 356 26.96 -7.63 11.54
CA GLN A 356 28.19 -7.65 12.33
C GLN A 356 28.22 -6.51 13.36
N LYS A 357 27.93 -5.28 12.93
CA LYS A 357 27.82 -4.12 13.84
C LYS A 357 26.78 -4.34 14.93
N LEU A 358 25.62 -4.86 14.58
CA LEU A 358 24.57 -5.20 15.55
C LEU A 358 25.04 -6.24 16.55
N THR A 359 25.71 -7.29 16.09
CA THR A 359 26.25 -8.36 16.93
C THR A 359 27.32 -7.83 17.90
N GLU A 360 28.23 -6.97 17.44
CA GLU A 360 29.22 -6.31 18.28
C GLU A 360 28.54 -5.41 19.33
N TRP A 361 27.53 -4.63 18.93
CA TRP A 361 26.77 -3.80 19.84
C TRP A 361 26.00 -4.61 20.90
N ILE A 362 25.47 -5.77 20.56
CA ILE A 362 24.83 -6.70 21.51
C ILE A 362 25.87 -7.21 22.52
N LYS A 363 27.01 -7.68 22.05
CA LYS A 363 28.06 -8.28 22.87
C LYS A 363 28.77 -7.29 23.80
N ALA A 364 28.74 -6.01 23.48
CA ALA A 364 29.39 -4.95 24.28
C ALA A 364 28.66 -4.61 25.60
N ASP A 365 27.46 -5.12 25.86
CA ASP A 365 26.71 -4.88 27.11
C ASP A 365 26.00 -6.16 27.56
N SER A 366 26.20 -6.56 28.81
CA SER A 366 25.66 -7.80 29.37
C SER A 366 24.12 -7.82 29.41
N ARG A 367 23.46 -6.66 29.55
CA ARG A 367 22.00 -6.57 29.53
C ARG A 367 21.47 -6.77 28.12
N ARG A 368 22.17 -6.21 27.12
CA ARG A 368 21.85 -6.43 25.69
C ARG A 368 22.05 -7.88 25.30
N LEU A 369 23.18 -8.47 25.74
CA LEU A 369 23.47 -9.88 25.50
C LEU A 369 22.40 -10.78 26.15
N SER A 370 22.00 -10.51 27.39
CA SER A 370 20.91 -11.24 28.05
C SER A 370 19.57 -11.10 27.34
N LYS A 371 19.27 -9.93 26.75
CA LYS A 371 18.00 -9.66 26.09
C LYS A 371 17.92 -10.20 24.66
N TYR A 372 18.99 -10.07 23.90
CA TYR A 372 19.00 -10.36 22.47
C TYR A 372 19.74 -11.64 22.11
N GLY A 373 20.65 -12.12 22.97
CA GLY A 373 21.39 -13.37 22.78
C GLY A 373 22.06 -13.47 21.42
N ASP A 374 21.88 -14.61 20.77
CA ASP A 374 22.37 -14.91 19.44
C ASP A 374 21.34 -14.67 18.34
N LEU A 375 20.64 -13.52 18.42
CA LEU A 375 19.52 -13.14 17.53
C LEU A 375 19.79 -13.47 16.06
N ILE A 376 20.97 -13.12 15.54
CA ILE A 376 21.28 -13.32 14.10
C ILE A 376 21.41 -14.81 13.78
N ALA A 377 21.97 -15.62 14.69
CA ALA A 377 22.08 -17.07 14.51
C ALA A 377 20.70 -17.73 14.52
N GLU A 378 19.83 -17.36 15.47
CA GLU A 378 18.46 -17.87 15.58
C GLU A 378 17.62 -17.52 14.33
N LEU A 379 17.73 -16.27 13.84
CA LEU A 379 17.07 -15.87 12.59
C LEU A 379 17.58 -16.70 11.41
N ARG A 380 18.89 -16.94 11.32
CA ARG A 380 19.48 -17.76 10.24
C ARG A 380 18.94 -19.18 10.25
N GLU A 381 18.81 -19.80 11.42
CA GLU A 381 18.20 -21.12 11.57
C GLU A 381 16.75 -21.15 11.11
N CYS A 382 15.96 -20.12 11.44
CA CYS A 382 14.59 -19.99 10.95
C CYS A 382 14.50 -19.93 9.43
N TYR A 383 15.38 -19.16 8.77
CA TYR A 383 15.43 -19.10 7.31
C TYR A 383 15.89 -20.42 6.70
N ALA A 384 16.91 -21.08 7.28
CA ALA A 384 17.36 -22.40 6.84
C ALA A 384 16.26 -23.46 6.94
N PHE A 385 15.47 -23.43 8.01
CA PHE A 385 14.32 -24.33 8.19
C PHE A 385 13.25 -24.18 7.10
N GLN A 386 12.93 -22.97 6.68
CA GLN A 386 11.90 -22.73 5.67
C GLN A 386 12.39 -22.88 4.22
N ALA A 387 13.70 -22.75 3.98
CA ALA A 387 14.30 -22.72 2.64
C ALA A 387 13.82 -23.85 1.70
N PRO A 388 13.68 -25.13 2.11
CA PRO A 388 13.22 -26.20 1.24
C PRO A 388 11.79 -26.03 0.71
N TYR A 389 10.98 -25.24 1.38
CA TYR A 389 9.54 -25.09 1.07
C TYR A 389 9.22 -23.84 0.28
N ILE A 390 10.10 -22.84 0.24
CA ILE A 390 9.82 -21.50 -0.30
C ILE A 390 9.43 -21.56 -1.78
N ALA A 391 10.25 -22.20 -2.60
CA ALA A 391 9.96 -22.32 -4.03
C ALA A 391 8.63 -23.04 -4.31
N ALA A 392 8.35 -24.13 -3.58
CA ALA A 392 7.10 -24.87 -3.71
C ALA A 392 5.89 -24.03 -3.29
N ASP A 393 5.99 -23.24 -2.23
CA ASP A 393 4.95 -22.33 -1.76
C ASP A 393 4.65 -21.23 -2.80
N ILE A 394 5.69 -20.66 -3.40
CA ILE A 394 5.53 -19.64 -4.45
C ILE A 394 4.87 -20.24 -5.68
N TYR A 395 5.34 -21.40 -6.16
CA TYR A 395 4.69 -22.08 -7.29
C TYR A 395 3.22 -22.39 -6.99
N HIS A 396 2.92 -22.90 -5.80
CA HIS A 396 1.53 -23.16 -5.39
C HIS A 396 0.68 -21.88 -5.38
N LYS A 397 1.18 -20.79 -4.81
CA LYS A 397 0.48 -19.51 -4.77
C LYS A 397 0.27 -18.92 -6.17
N GLU A 398 1.31 -18.89 -7.00
CA GLU A 398 1.25 -18.26 -8.32
C GLU A 398 0.44 -19.08 -9.34
N THR A 399 0.41 -20.42 -9.24
CA THR A 399 -0.32 -21.28 -10.19
C THR A 399 -1.70 -21.69 -9.70
N MET A 400 -1.85 -22.11 -8.43
CA MET A 400 -3.11 -22.64 -7.92
C MET A 400 -4.02 -21.56 -7.32
N ILE A 401 -3.46 -20.62 -6.55
CA ILE A 401 -4.27 -19.59 -5.91
C ILE A 401 -4.49 -18.40 -6.85
N ASN A 402 -3.43 -17.91 -7.50
CA ASN A 402 -3.45 -16.70 -8.33
C ASN A 402 -3.33 -17.00 -9.84
N GLY A 403 -3.26 -18.27 -10.23
CA GLY A 403 -3.03 -18.66 -11.62
C GLY A 403 -4.25 -18.52 -12.51
N SER A 404 -5.41 -18.93 -12.00
CA SER A 404 -6.65 -19.02 -12.76
C SER A 404 -7.84 -18.49 -11.97
N ASP A 405 -8.71 -17.72 -12.65
CA ASP A 405 -9.93 -17.17 -12.01
C ASP A 405 -10.89 -18.25 -11.57
N ILE A 406 -10.98 -19.37 -12.32
CA ILE A 406 -11.86 -20.48 -11.97
C ILE A 406 -11.39 -21.21 -10.70
N LEU A 407 -10.09 -21.39 -10.51
CA LEU A 407 -9.53 -21.97 -9.30
C LEU A 407 -9.79 -21.07 -8.10
N ARG A 408 -9.55 -19.76 -8.26
CA ARG A 408 -9.83 -18.75 -7.23
C ARG A 408 -11.32 -18.73 -6.87
N LEU A 409 -12.22 -18.81 -7.86
CA LEU A 409 -13.65 -18.90 -7.65
C LEU A 409 -14.01 -20.16 -6.83
N GLY A 410 -13.45 -21.32 -7.20
CA GLY A 410 -13.64 -22.58 -6.46
C GLY A 410 -13.20 -22.48 -4.99
N LEU A 411 -12.06 -21.86 -4.71
CA LEU A 411 -11.60 -21.63 -3.34
C LEU A 411 -12.55 -20.71 -2.55
N ARG A 412 -13.13 -19.69 -3.19
CA ARG A 412 -14.13 -18.81 -2.58
C ARG A 412 -15.42 -19.55 -2.26
N PHE A 413 -15.94 -20.39 -3.16
CA PHE A 413 -17.10 -21.23 -2.89
C PHE A 413 -16.85 -22.15 -1.70
N LYS A 414 -15.69 -22.79 -1.63
CA LYS A 414 -15.32 -23.64 -0.48
C LYS A 414 -15.30 -22.86 0.83
N ALA A 415 -14.81 -21.61 0.83
CA ALA A 415 -14.82 -20.75 2.01
C ALA A 415 -16.23 -20.32 2.43
N VAL A 416 -17.13 -20.08 1.48
CA VAL A 416 -18.56 -19.80 1.73
C VAL A 416 -19.25 -21.03 2.31
N GLU A 417 -19.09 -22.20 1.69
CA GLU A 417 -19.61 -23.47 2.19
C GLU A 417 -19.16 -23.76 3.64
N GLY A 418 -17.87 -23.53 3.93
CA GLY A 418 -17.32 -23.69 5.27
C GLY A 418 -17.94 -22.75 6.31
N ARG A 419 -18.32 -21.53 5.91
CA ARG A 419 -19.08 -20.60 6.77
C ARG A 419 -20.51 -21.06 6.96
N MET A 420 -21.21 -21.43 5.91
CA MET A 420 -22.58 -21.95 5.95
C MET A 420 -22.70 -23.21 6.84
N LYS A 421 -21.71 -24.11 6.82
CA LYS A 421 -21.66 -25.26 7.71
C LYS A 421 -21.43 -24.91 9.18
N LYS A 422 -20.75 -23.81 9.48
CA LYS A 422 -20.49 -23.32 10.85
C LYS A 422 -21.64 -22.51 11.43
N ASP A 423 -22.34 -21.77 10.59
CA ASP A 423 -23.49 -20.98 10.99
C ASP A 423 -24.73 -21.87 11.12
N LYS A 424 -25.11 -22.20 12.37
CA LYS A 424 -26.35 -22.89 12.68
C LYS A 424 -27.61 -22.15 12.19
N CYS A 425 -27.46 -20.91 11.71
CA CYS A 425 -28.53 -20.08 11.16
C CYS A 425 -29.07 -20.58 9.82
N CYS A 426 -28.33 -21.41 9.09
CA CYS A 426 -28.80 -22.03 7.83
C CYS A 426 -29.66 -23.28 8.00
N LYS A 427 -30.17 -23.54 9.20
CA LYS A 427 -31.26 -24.50 9.36
C LYS A 427 -32.59 -23.84 8.96
N MET A 428 -32.89 -23.92 7.66
CA MET A 428 -34.22 -23.82 7.04
C MET A 428 -35.24 -22.87 7.71
N GLU A 429 -34.93 -21.59 7.81
CA GLU A 429 -35.95 -20.55 7.95
C GLU A 429 -35.87 -19.58 6.78
N LYS A 430 -36.99 -19.46 6.06
CA LYS A 430 -37.15 -18.68 4.82
C LYS A 430 -36.96 -17.17 5.00
N ASP A 431 -36.71 -16.65 6.21
CA ASP A 431 -36.68 -15.24 6.55
C ASP A 431 -35.39 -14.73 7.22
N CYS A 432 -34.30 -15.44 7.06
CA CYS A 432 -33.02 -14.94 7.60
C CYS A 432 -32.46 -13.81 6.70
N SER A 433 -32.53 -12.57 7.15
CA SER A 433 -32.00 -11.39 6.44
C SER A 433 -30.49 -11.48 6.15
N GLN A 434 -29.73 -12.29 6.89
CA GLN A 434 -28.32 -12.57 6.63
C GLN A 434 -28.08 -13.59 5.52
N CYS A 435 -29.08 -14.44 5.21
CA CYS A 435 -29.02 -15.40 4.12
C CYS A 435 -29.49 -14.79 2.77
N GLN A 436 -30.13 -13.64 2.80
CA GLN A 436 -30.62 -12.92 1.62
C GLN A 436 -29.59 -11.97 1.01
N MET A 437 -28.31 -12.04 1.38
CA MET A 437 -27.33 -11.27 0.65
C MET A 437 -27.27 -11.77 -0.79
N PRO A 438 -27.67 -10.93 -1.76
CA PRO A 438 -27.50 -11.30 -3.15
C PRO A 438 -26.02 -11.51 -3.37
N VAL A 439 -25.65 -12.68 -3.87
CA VAL A 439 -24.32 -12.95 -4.40
C VAL A 439 -24.24 -12.12 -5.70
N SER A 440 -24.14 -10.80 -5.55
CA SER A 440 -23.92 -9.94 -6.70
C SER A 440 -22.47 -10.12 -7.17
N TYR A 441 -22.29 -10.23 -8.45
CA TYR A 441 -20.99 -10.31 -9.13
C TYR A 441 -20.01 -9.20 -8.67
N THR A 442 -20.53 -8.05 -8.25
CA THR A 442 -19.79 -6.92 -7.65
C THR A 442 -19.20 -7.24 -6.27
N HIS A 443 -19.86 -8.04 -5.44
CA HIS A 443 -19.29 -8.43 -4.13
C HIS A 443 -18.13 -9.42 -4.26
N LEU A 444 -18.13 -10.24 -5.29
CA LEU A 444 -17.01 -11.14 -5.60
C LEU A 444 -15.80 -10.36 -6.11
N ARG A 445 -15.99 -9.27 -6.86
CA ARG A 445 -14.90 -8.39 -7.34
C ARG A 445 -14.34 -7.48 -6.24
N ALA A 446 -15.14 -6.94 -5.34
CA ALA A 446 -14.68 -6.03 -4.29
C ALA A 446 -13.69 -6.67 -3.30
N HIS A 447 -13.65 -8.00 -3.21
CA HIS A 447 -12.66 -8.73 -2.43
C HIS A 447 -11.35 -9.03 -3.21
N GLU A 448 -11.31 -8.83 -4.52
CA GLU A 448 -10.09 -9.10 -5.33
C GLU A 448 -8.99 -8.08 -5.10
N THR A 449 -9.35 -6.84 -4.82
CA THR A 449 -8.37 -5.75 -4.63
C THR A 449 -7.73 -5.71 -3.24
N ARG A 450 -8.19 -6.54 -2.31
CA ARG A 450 -7.80 -6.44 -0.89
C ARG A 450 -6.70 -7.39 -0.44
N HIS A 451 -6.30 -8.34 -1.25
CA HIS A 451 -5.34 -9.40 -0.86
C HIS A 451 -4.10 -9.52 -1.74
N ASP A 452 -3.95 -8.69 -2.75
CA ASP A 452 -2.82 -8.75 -3.66
C ASP A 452 -1.77 -7.62 -3.40
N LEU A 453 -1.82 -6.99 -2.21
CA LEU A 453 -0.79 -6.06 -1.73
C LEU A 453 -0.18 -6.53 -0.42
#